data_a0048735de89a7e9a90c1a7e61c19dc5
#
_entry.id   a0048735de89a7e9a90c1a7e61c19dc5
#
_cell.length_a   1.000
_cell.length_b   1.000
_cell.length_c   1.000
_cell.angle_alpha   90.00
_cell.angle_beta   90.00
_cell.angle_gamma   90.00
#
_symmetry.space_group_name_H-M   'P 1'
#
loop_
_entity.id
_entity.type
_entity.pdbx_description
1 polymer ?
#
loop_
_entity_poly.entity_id
_entity_poly.type
_entity_poly.pdbx_seq_one_letter_code
_entity_poly.pdbx_strand_id
1 'polypeptide(L)'
;LVASKLTSDLKIPLIIDLDYRPYNWESDTIKSDVYKEIMNEMDIIIGNDLEFNVADNSTNGLELAKVYIKKKPSVIVYKMGEEGSKVFTKENESQYGTFNVEAIKPTGAGDAFNGGFISSLYNGLSLEDAVIRGSANAAIVVTRVGCSSAMPNNQELEKFINQNQKEL
;
A
#
# COMPACT_ATOMS: atom_id res chain seq x y z
N LEU A 1 -14.71 8.10 10.00
CA LEU A 1 -14.55 9.26 10.90
C LEU A 1 -14.72 8.91 12.38
N VAL A 2 -15.54 7.90 12.73
CA VAL A 2 -15.63 7.40 14.14
C VAL A 2 -14.27 6.82 14.57
N ALA A 3 -13.62 6.01 13.72
CA ALA A 3 -12.29 5.46 13.98
C ALA A 3 -11.25 6.56 14.20
N SER A 4 -11.24 7.60 13.36
CA SER A 4 -10.33 8.75 13.47
C SER A 4 -10.42 9.45 14.84
N LYS A 5 -11.63 9.63 15.36
CA LYS A 5 -11.84 10.20 16.69
C LYS A 5 -11.33 9.30 17.81
N LEU A 6 -11.62 7.99 17.74
CA LEU A 6 -11.20 7.03 18.75
C LEU A 6 -9.66 6.85 18.79
N THR A 7 -9.01 6.87 17.64
CA THR A 7 -7.56 6.66 17.55
C THR A 7 -6.75 7.90 17.93
N SER A 8 -7.32 9.10 17.73
CA SER A 8 -6.68 10.36 18.12
C SER A 8 -6.31 10.40 19.60
N ASP A 9 -7.24 10.00 20.47
CA ASP A 9 -7.03 9.98 21.92
C ASP A 9 -6.02 8.89 22.35
N LEU A 10 -5.94 7.80 21.57
CA LEU A 10 -5.09 6.64 21.88
C LEU A 10 -3.72 6.70 21.19
N LYS A 11 -3.47 7.69 20.33
CA LYS A 11 -2.27 7.82 19.51
C LYS A 11 -1.98 6.57 18.64
N ILE A 12 -3.03 5.94 18.14
CA ILE A 12 -2.94 4.79 17.24
C ILE A 12 -2.94 5.31 15.80
N PRO A 13 -1.92 4.98 14.99
CA PRO A 13 -1.88 5.42 13.60
C PRO A 13 -3.01 4.79 12.78
N LEU A 14 -3.63 5.60 11.92
CA LEU A 14 -4.63 5.16 10.97
C LEU A 14 -4.01 4.87 9.61
N ILE A 15 -4.26 3.67 9.12
CA ILE A 15 -3.79 3.21 7.82
C ILE A 15 -4.99 2.88 6.95
N ILE A 16 -4.97 3.33 5.69
CA ILE A 16 -5.97 2.94 4.69
C ILE A 16 -5.30 2.31 3.48
N ASP A 17 -5.88 1.20 2.99
CA ASP A 17 -5.77 0.78 1.60
C ASP A 17 -6.96 1.34 0.85
N LEU A 18 -6.74 2.02 -0.27
CA LEU A 18 -7.81 2.66 -1.05
C LEU A 18 -8.77 1.64 -1.63
N ASP A 19 -8.29 0.46 -2.00
CA ASP A 19 -9.07 -0.74 -2.38
C ASP A 19 -10.35 -0.46 -3.17
N TYR A 20 -10.22 0.19 -4.32
CA TYR A 20 -11.36 0.60 -5.13
C TYR A 20 -12.17 -0.58 -5.67
N ARG A 21 -13.50 -0.53 -5.42
CA ARG A 21 -14.48 -1.48 -5.97
C ARG A 21 -15.61 -0.71 -6.65
N PRO A 22 -15.73 -0.78 -8.00
CA PRO A 22 -16.68 0.04 -8.77
C PRO A 22 -18.13 -0.05 -8.29
N TYR A 23 -18.58 -1.24 -7.90
CA TYR A 23 -19.98 -1.50 -7.53
C TYR A 23 -20.37 -1.01 -6.14
N ASN A 24 -19.44 -0.47 -5.37
CA ASN A 24 -19.73 0.02 -4.01
C ASN A 24 -20.15 1.49 -4.01
N TRP A 25 -20.17 2.16 -5.17
CA TRP A 25 -20.34 3.59 -5.27
C TRP A 25 -21.57 3.97 -6.10
N GLU A 26 -22.43 4.83 -5.55
CA GLU A 26 -23.62 5.34 -6.24
C GLU A 26 -23.26 6.33 -7.36
N SER A 27 -22.19 7.09 -7.20
CA SER A 27 -21.67 8.02 -8.20
C SER A 27 -20.18 8.33 -7.99
N ASP A 28 -19.55 8.84 -9.06
CA ASP A 28 -18.15 9.28 -9.01
C ASP A 28 -17.95 10.48 -8.07
N THR A 29 -18.94 11.35 -7.94
CA THR A 29 -18.88 12.50 -7.02
C THR A 29 -18.85 12.03 -5.58
N ILE A 30 -19.80 11.18 -5.19
CA ILE A 30 -19.88 10.63 -3.82
C ILE A 30 -18.59 9.88 -3.48
N LYS A 31 -18.10 9.05 -4.39
CA LYS A 31 -16.84 8.33 -4.26
C LYS A 31 -15.67 9.27 -3.97
N SER A 32 -15.46 10.26 -4.81
CA SER A 32 -14.36 11.21 -4.68
C SER A 32 -14.43 12.00 -3.37
N ASP A 33 -15.62 12.45 -2.99
CA ASP A 33 -15.82 13.20 -1.74
C ASP A 33 -15.47 12.33 -0.51
N VAL A 34 -15.90 11.07 -0.50
CA VAL A 34 -15.59 10.13 0.58
C VAL A 34 -14.09 9.82 0.64
N TYR A 35 -13.43 9.55 -0.49
CA TYR A 35 -11.98 9.33 -0.50
C TYR A 35 -11.23 10.57 0.01
N LYS A 36 -11.60 11.76 -0.45
CA LYS A 36 -10.98 13.02 0.00
C LYS A 36 -11.13 13.23 1.50
N GLU A 37 -12.33 12.97 2.03
CA GLU A 37 -12.59 13.08 3.46
C GLU A 37 -11.74 12.09 4.26
N ILE A 38 -11.74 10.82 3.87
CA ILE A 38 -10.98 9.77 4.56
C ILE A 38 -9.48 10.01 4.48
N MET A 39 -8.94 10.27 3.29
CA MET A 39 -7.50 10.49 3.09
C MET A 39 -6.94 11.64 3.94
N ASN A 40 -7.75 12.66 4.25
CA ASN A 40 -7.34 13.76 5.13
C ASN A 40 -7.21 13.34 6.61
N GLU A 41 -7.76 12.20 7.00
CA GLU A 41 -7.74 11.69 8.37
C GLU A 41 -6.68 10.60 8.60
N MET A 42 -6.10 10.06 7.54
CA MET A 42 -5.14 8.95 7.62
C MET A 42 -3.73 9.41 7.93
N ASP A 43 -2.99 8.56 8.63
CA ASP A 43 -1.55 8.73 8.87
C ASP A 43 -0.72 8.04 7.79
N ILE A 44 -1.21 6.90 7.26
CA ILE A 44 -0.60 6.18 6.15
C ILE A 44 -1.68 5.87 5.10
N ILE A 45 -1.38 6.14 3.82
CA ILE A 45 -2.26 5.84 2.70
C ILE A 45 -1.52 4.88 1.76
N ILE A 46 -2.18 3.76 1.41
CA ILE A 46 -1.66 2.77 0.47
C ILE A 46 -2.67 2.65 -0.68
N GLY A 47 -2.19 2.57 -1.89
CA GLY A 47 -3.06 2.37 -3.07
C GLY A 47 -2.23 2.15 -4.32
N ASN A 48 -2.89 1.68 -5.39
CA ASN A 48 -2.28 1.59 -6.70
C ASN A 48 -2.62 2.82 -7.56
N ASP A 49 -2.04 2.90 -8.75
CA ASP A 49 -2.23 3.98 -9.72
C ASP A 49 -3.71 4.21 -10.08
N LEU A 50 -4.48 3.13 -10.33
CA LEU A 50 -5.91 3.22 -10.61
C LEU A 50 -6.69 3.77 -9.41
N GLU A 51 -6.38 3.31 -8.22
CA GLU A 51 -7.05 3.72 -6.99
C GLU A 51 -6.83 5.20 -6.68
N PHE A 52 -5.61 5.69 -6.83
CA PHE A 52 -5.33 7.12 -6.70
C PHE A 52 -5.99 7.96 -7.80
N ASN A 53 -6.02 7.49 -9.05
CA ASN A 53 -6.74 8.18 -10.13
C ASN A 53 -8.23 8.32 -9.78
N VAL A 54 -8.84 7.23 -9.33
CA VAL A 54 -10.27 7.17 -9.02
C VAL A 54 -10.63 8.00 -7.78
N ALA A 55 -9.73 8.09 -6.81
CA ALA A 55 -9.95 8.83 -5.57
C ALA A 55 -10.21 10.33 -5.79
N ASP A 56 -9.70 10.92 -6.87
CA ASP A 56 -9.95 12.33 -7.20
C ASP A 56 -10.66 12.53 -8.55
N ASN A 57 -11.22 11.48 -9.15
CA ASN A 57 -11.78 11.51 -10.49
C ASN A 57 -10.79 12.11 -11.51
N SER A 58 -9.52 11.85 -11.35
CA SER A 58 -8.44 12.38 -12.18
C SER A 58 -7.73 11.27 -12.96
N THR A 59 -6.87 11.66 -13.88
CA THR A 59 -5.98 10.76 -14.61
C THR A 59 -4.53 10.84 -14.10
N ASN A 60 -4.31 11.55 -13.00
CA ASN A 60 -2.97 11.79 -12.45
C ASN A 60 -2.93 11.52 -10.94
N GLY A 61 -3.11 10.26 -10.56
CA GLY A 61 -3.07 9.81 -9.17
C GLY A 61 -1.73 10.06 -8.49
N LEU A 62 -0.65 10.11 -9.26
CA LEU A 62 0.67 10.42 -8.72
C LEU A 62 0.74 11.85 -8.17
N GLU A 63 0.18 12.82 -8.90
CA GLU A 63 0.10 14.20 -8.40
C GLU A 63 -0.82 14.32 -7.18
N LEU A 64 -1.90 13.52 -7.14
CA LEU A 64 -2.75 13.44 -5.96
C LEU A 64 -1.95 12.99 -4.73
N ALA A 65 -1.13 11.93 -4.85
CA ALA A 65 -0.27 11.46 -3.77
C ALA A 65 0.68 12.57 -3.29
N LYS A 66 1.32 13.30 -4.21
CA LYS A 66 2.21 14.44 -3.90
C LYS A 66 1.48 15.60 -3.21
N VAL A 67 0.23 15.83 -3.53
CA VAL A 67 -0.59 16.85 -2.85
C VAL A 67 -0.96 16.39 -1.44
N TYR A 68 -1.37 15.13 -1.29
CA TYR A 68 -1.84 14.62 0.00
C TYR A 68 -0.71 14.43 1.02
N ILE A 69 0.50 14.05 0.59
CA ILE A 69 1.62 13.93 1.54
C ILE A 69 1.96 15.26 2.24
N LYS A 70 1.63 16.39 1.63
CA LYS A 70 1.80 17.72 2.24
C LYS A 70 0.75 18.03 3.32
N LYS A 71 -0.34 17.24 3.40
CA LYS A 71 -1.42 17.38 4.39
C LYS A 71 -1.10 16.55 5.64
N LYS A 72 -2.06 15.75 6.15
CA LYS A 72 -1.92 14.93 7.35
C LYS A 72 -1.00 13.71 7.20
N PRO A 73 -1.09 12.88 6.14
CA PRO A 73 -0.33 11.65 6.05
C PRO A 73 1.17 11.85 6.27
N SER A 74 1.79 10.94 6.99
CA SER A 74 3.25 10.87 7.17
C SER A 74 3.91 9.99 6.10
N VAL A 75 3.16 9.03 5.56
CA VAL A 75 3.60 8.11 4.51
C VAL A 75 2.48 7.89 3.50
N ILE A 76 2.83 7.91 2.23
CA ILE A 76 1.97 7.42 1.14
C ILE A 76 2.74 6.39 0.35
N VAL A 77 2.15 5.20 0.15
CA VAL A 77 2.69 4.13 -0.69
C VAL A 77 1.85 4.05 -1.96
N TYR A 78 2.46 4.43 -3.08
CA TYR A 78 1.87 4.42 -4.41
C TYR A 78 2.40 3.19 -5.17
N LYS A 79 1.56 2.17 -5.32
CA LYS A 79 1.90 0.89 -5.96
C LYS A 79 1.74 0.98 -7.49
N MET A 80 2.71 0.49 -8.25
CA MET A 80 2.75 0.53 -9.71
C MET A 80 2.88 -0.86 -10.35
N GLY A 81 2.40 -1.89 -9.66
CA GLY A 81 2.49 -3.27 -10.15
C GLY A 81 3.94 -3.72 -10.35
N GLU A 82 4.27 -4.14 -11.56
CA GLU A 82 5.62 -4.64 -11.91
C GLU A 82 6.71 -3.55 -11.87
N GLU A 83 6.33 -2.28 -11.94
CA GLU A 83 7.25 -1.15 -11.78
C GLU A 83 7.61 -0.88 -10.31
N GLY A 84 7.07 -1.65 -9.37
CA GLY A 84 7.31 -1.51 -7.95
C GLY A 84 6.43 -0.48 -7.28
N SER A 85 7.03 0.41 -6.48
CA SER A 85 6.27 1.42 -5.73
C SER A 85 7.06 2.70 -5.52
N LYS A 86 6.33 3.81 -5.40
CA LYS A 86 6.85 5.08 -4.90
C LYS A 86 6.36 5.30 -3.49
N VAL A 87 7.25 5.75 -2.64
CA VAL A 87 6.95 6.07 -1.25
C VAL A 87 7.23 7.54 -1.00
N PHE A 88 6.21 8.23 -0.55
CA PHE A 88 6.29 9.65 -0.22
C PHE A 88 6.29 9.81 1.30
N THR A 89 7.20 10.61 1.79
CA THR A 89 7.22 11.12 3.16
C THR A 89 7.16 12.65 3.14
N LYS A 90 7.18 13.28 4.31
CA LYS A 90 7.25 14.75 4.39
C LYS A 90 8.58 15.28 3.85
N GLU A 91 9.63 14.49 3.94
CA GLU A 91 11.00 14.88 3.66
C GLU A 91 11.43 14.51 2.23
N ASN A 92 10.98 13.37 1.72
CA ASN A 92 11.47 12.85 0.43
C ASN A 92 10.47 11.96 -0.31
N GLU A 93 10.80 11.67 -1.56
CA GLU A 93 10.20 10.67 -2.43
C GLU A 93 11.27 9.60 -2.72
N SER A 94 10.92 8.34 -2.54
CA SER A 94 11.78 7.19 -2.85
C SER A 94 11.05 6.24 -3.78
N GLN A 95 11.78 5.60 -4.68
CA GLN A 95 11.24 4.56 -5.55
C GLN A 95 11.90 3.23 -5.20
N TYR A 96 11.09 2.20 -5.12
CA TYR A 96 11.49 0.82 -4.84
C TYR A 96 11.05 -0.07 -5.99
N GLY A 97 11.92 -0.95 -6.43
CA GLY A 97 11.61 -1.98 -7.41
C GLY A 97 10.68 -3.06 -6.85
N THR A 98 10.49 -4.11 -7.62
CA THR A 98 9.82 -5.32 -7.18
C THR A 98 10.65 -6.54 -7.54
N PHE A 99 10.31 -7.70 -6.98
CA PHE A 99 10.97 -8.95 -7.29
C PHE A 99 10.46 -9.50 -8.62
N ASN A 100 11.38 -9.89 -9.50
CA ASN A 100 11.05 -10.50 -10.79
C ASN A 100 10.61 -11.95 -10.58
N VAL A 101 9.31 -12.22 -10.75
CA VAL A 101 8.71 -13.53 -10.57
C VAL A 101 7.71 -13.83 -11.69
N GLU A 102 7.54 -15.09 -12.03
CA GLU A 102 6.49 -15.54 -12.94
C GLU A 102 5.15 -15.60 -12.19
N ALA A 103 4.30 -14.60 -12.43
CA ALA A 103 3.01 -14.50 -11.77
C ALA A 103 2.00 -15.52 -12.34
N ILE A 104 1.43 -16.36 -11.49
CA ILE A 104 0.34 -17.27 -11.82
C ILE A 104 -1.02 -16.57 -11.63
N LYS A 105 -1.16 -15.80 -10.54
CA LYS A 105 -2.40 -15.14 -10.18
C LYS A 105 -2.14 -13.85 -9.40
N PRO A 106 -2.55 -12.67 -9.91
CA PRO A 106 -2.31 -11.40 -9.25
C PRO A 106 -3.21 -11.14 -8.02
N THR A 107 -4.27 -11.94 -7.84
CA THR A 107 -5.25 -11.73 -6.77
C THR A 107 -4.62 -11.94 -5.39
N GLY A 108 -4.79 -10.97 -4.49
CA GLY A 108 -4.24 -10.99 -3.14
C GLY A 108 -2.86 -10.36 -3.00
N ALA A 109 -2.24 -9.89 -4.09
CA ALA A 109 -0.94 -9.22 -4.05
C ALA A 109 -0.96 -7.95 -3.18
N GLY A 110 -2.03 -7.13 -3.31
CA GLY A 110 -2.21 -5.93 -2.50
C GLY A 110 -2.32 -6.24 -1.00
N ASP A 111 -3.17 -7.21 -0.65
CA ASP A 111 -3.33 -7.65 0.75
C ASP A 111 -2.02 -8.22 1.32
N ALA A 112 -1.28 -8.99 0.51
CA ALA A 112 0.01 -9.54 0.88
C ALA A 112 1.05 -8.43 1.12
N PHE A 113 1.11 -7.45 0.22
CA PHE A 113 1.94 -6.26 0.41
C PHE A 113 1.59 -5.56 1.72
N ASN A 114 0.33 -5.25 1.94
CA ASN A 114 -0.14 -4.56 3.14
C ASN A 114 0.20 -5.34 4.41
N GLY A 115 0.01 -6.66 4.41
CA GLY A 115 0.37 -7.54 5.51
C GLY A 115 1.87 -7.47 5.86
N GLY A 116 2.74 -7.60 4.87
CA GLY A 116 4.20 -7.49 5.03
C GLY A 116 4.64 -6.10 5.48
N PHE A 117 4.10 -5.06 4.85
CA PHE A 117 4.40 -3.66 5.15
C PHE A 117 3.98 -3.28 6.58
N ILE A 118 2.72 -3.48 6.94
CA ILE A 118 2.17 -3.08 8.23
C ILE A 118 2.80 -3.87 9.38
N SER A 119 2.98 -5.19 9.20
CA SER A 119 3.63 -6.01 10.23
C SER A 119 5.08 -5.59 10.47
N SER A 120 5.79 -5.18 9.44
CA SER A 120 7.17 -4.69 9.53
C SER A 120 7.25 -3.40 10.33
N LEU A 121 6.39 -2.43 10.02
CA LEU A 121 6.30 -1.17 10.78
C LEU A 121 5.91 -1.43 12.25
N TYR A 122 4.95 -2.33 12.50
CA TYR A 122 4.54 -2.70 13.85
C TYR A 122 5.69 -3.31 14.67
N ASN A 123 6.57 -4.06 14.02
CA ASN A 123 7.77 -4.64 14.65
C ASN A 123 8.97 -3.66 14.69
N GLY A 124 8.79 -2.40 14.33
CA GLY A 124 9.81 -1.36 14.43
C GLY A 124 10.89 -1.39 13.36
N LEU A 125 10.65 -2.08 12.24
CA LEU A 125 11.55 -2.05 11.09
C LEU A 125 11.50 -0.69 10.38
N SER A 126 12.52 -0.39 9.59
CA SER A 126 12.57 0.83 8.80
C SER A 126 11.45 0.86 7.74
N LEU A 127 11.11 2.06 7.24
CA LEU A 127 10.14 2.21 6.16
C LEU A 127 10.59 1.48 4.89
N GLU A 128 11.88 1.53 4.59
CA GLU A 128 12.50 0.80 3.48
C GLU A 128 12.32 -0.71 3.63
N ASP A 129 12.70 -1.29 4.77
CA ASP A 129 12.51 -2.71 5.04
C ASP A 129 11.02 -3.11 4.95
N ALA A 130 10.12 -2.26 5.43
CA ALA A 130 8.69 -2.51 5.37
C ALA A 130 8.20 -2.59 3.92
N VAL A 131 8.66 -1.70 3.03
CA VAL A 131 8.32 -1.73 1.60
C VAL A 131 8.90 -2.97 0.93
N ILE A 132 10.16 -3.31 1.19
CA ILE A 132 10.81 -4.51 0.64
C ILE A 132 10.05 -5.77 1.06
N ARG A 133 9.70 -5.89 2.32
CA ARG A 133 8.96 -7.05 2.85
C ARG A 133 7.53 -7.12 2.30
N GLY A 134 6.87 -5.98 2.13
CA GLY A 134 5.59 -5.90 1.44
C GLY A 134 5.68 -6.40 0.00
N SER A 135 6.68 -5.91 -0.76
CA SER A 135 6.94 -6.33 -2.14
C SER A 135 7.28 -7.83 -2.23
N ALA A 136 8.09 -8.36 -1.30
CA ALA A 136 8.41 -9.78 -1.25
C ALA A 136 7.18 -10.65 -0.97
N ASN A 137 6.33 -10.26 -0.01
CA ASN A 137 5.07 -10.94 0.25
C ASN A 137 4.17 -10.98 -0.99
N ALA A 138 4.01 -9.85 -1.67
CA ALA A 138 3.24 -9.76 -2.90
C ALA A 138 3.81 -10.68 -3.98
N ALA A 139 5.13 -10.64 -4.20
CA ALA A 139 5.82 -11.50 -5.17
C ALA A 139 5.61 -12.98 -4.88
N ILE A 140 5.73 -13.42 -3.63
CA ILE A 140 5.48 -14.81 -3.25
C ILE A 140 4.03 -15.22 -3.54
N VAL A 141 3.07 -14.38 -3.15
CA VAL A 141 1.63 -14.71 -3.29
C VAL A 141 1.23 -14.84 -4.75
N VAL A 142 1.73 -13.99 -5.65
CA VAL A 142 1.35 -14.07 -7.08
C VAL A 142 1.88 -15.33 -7.77
N THR A 143 2.90 -16.00 -7.21
CA THR A 143 3.42 -17.28 -7.71
C THR A 143 2.66 -18.50 -7.20
N ARG A 144 1.61 -18.30 -6.39
CA ARG A 144 0.88 -19.40 -5.73
C ARG A 144 -0.60 -19.35 -6.07
N VAL A 145 -1.25 -20.50 -5.98
CA VAL A 145 -2.71 -20.57 -6.10
C VAL A 145 -3.35 -20.35 -4.72
N GLY A 146 -4.28 -19.41 -4.64
CA GLY A 146 -4.95 -19.04 -3.39
C GLY A 146 -4.81 -17.56 -3.08
N CYS A 147 -5.31 -17.15 -1.93
CA CYS A 147 -5.10 -15.81 -1.36
C CYS A 147 -4.50 -15.98 0.04
N SER A 148 -5.34 -16.14 1.08
CA SER A 148 -4.84 -16.33 2.45
C SER A 148 -3.94 -17.56 2.62
N SER A 149 -4.25 -18.66 1.93
CA SER A 149 -3.43 -19.88 1.94
C SER A 149 -2.10 -19.77 1.19
N ALA A 150 -1.97 -18.75 0.34
CA ALA A 150 -0.75 -18.46 -0.41
C ALA A 150 0.25 -17.57 0.35
N MET A 151 -0.19 -16.94 1.44
CA MET A 151 0.65 -16.05 2.24
C MET A 151 1.84 -16.80 2.83
N PRO A 152 3.06 -16.26 2.71
CA PRO A 152 4.24 -16.87 3.32
C PRO A 152 4.24 -16.68 4.85
N ASN A 153 4.87 -17.59 5.53
CA ASN A 153 5.30 -17.36 6.90
C ASN A 153 6.61 -16.55 6.95
N ASN A 154 7.02 -16.10 8.13
CA ASN A 154 8.23 -15.28 8.27
C ASN A 154 9.50 -15.98 7.78
N GLN A 155 9.65 -17.28 7.96
CA GLN A 155 10.84 -18.01 7.51
C GLN A 155 10.92 -18.08 5.99
N GLU A 156 9.78 -18.31 5.33
CA GLU A 156 9.69 -18.29 3.86
C GLU A 156 9.99 -16.91 3.30
N LEU A 157 9.45 -15.85 3.95
CA LEU A 157 9.68 -14.47 3.55
C LEU A 157 11.16 -14.09 3.65
N GLU A 158 11.81 -14.36 4.78
CA GLU A 158 13.24 -14.07 4.98
C GLU A 158 14.10 -14.83 3.96
N LYS A 159 13.79 -16.10 3.75
CA LYS A 159 14.51 -16.91 2.75
C LYS A 159 14.38 -16.32 1.35
N PHE A 160 13.18 -15.90 0.97
CA PHE A 160 12.91 -15.31 -0.33
C PHE A 160 13.68 -14.00 -0.52
N ILE A 161 13.62 -13.09 0.46
CA ILE A 161 14.35 -11.82 0.42
C ILE A 161 15.86 -12.07 0.27
N ASN A 162 16.44 -12.94 1.11
CA ASN A 162 17.87 -13.23 1.09
C ASN A 162 18.35 -13.84 -0.24
N GLN A 163 17.48 -14.58 -0.93
CA GLN A 163 17.80 -15.18 -2.22
C GLN A 163 17.72 -14.19 -3.39
N ASN A 164 16.93 -13.12 -3.26
CA ASN A 164 16.61 -12.19 -4.33
C ASN A 164 17.07 -10.74 -4.06
N GLN A 165 17.87 -10.49 -3.01
CA GLN A 165 18.35 -9.15 -2.61
C GLN A 165 19.10 -8.35 -3.70
N LYS A 166 19.51 -8.99 -4.78
CA LYS A 166 20.25 -8.34 -5.87
C LYS A 166 19.35 -7.71 -6.93
N GLU A 167 18.02 -7.83 -6.79
CA GLU A 167 17.03 -7.41 -7.80
C GLU A 167 16.30 -6.10 -7.44
N LEU A 168 16.58 -5.53 -6.26
CA LEU A 168 15.90 -4.33 -5.73
C LEU A 168 16.68 -3.04 -5.96
#